data_af1c22b352a9ffd24c3b0237f78e68ed
#
_entry.id   af1c22b352a9ffd24c3b0237f78e68ed
#
_cell.length_a   1.000
_cell.length_b   1.000
_cell.length_c   1.000
_cell.angle_alpha   90.00
_cell.angle_beta   90.00
_cell.angle_gamma   90.00
#
_symmetry.space_group_name_H-M   'P 1'
#
loop_
_entity.id
_entity.type
_entity.pdbx_description
1 polymer ?
#
loop_
_entity_poly.entity_id
_entity_poly.type
_entity_poly.pdbx_seq_one_letter_code
_entity_poly.pdbx_strand_id
1 'polypeptide(L)'
;TMMNRIMFASEQLMAAKSAVSRIEAILQEKPLKESNTQKQPKDASVVFEDVSFTYPGAKKKALYHVSFEVPDGKKIALVGASGSGKSTAASLIPRFYDVQEGDVLVGGVDVREIAKNDLMDQIAFVFQNTRLFNDTLLENIRASRPDATREEVMRAAEAAQCQDIIERLPNGLDTIVGSGGTYLSGGENQRIALARAILKDAPIIILDEATAFADAENEHQIQLAFEGLTSGKTVLMIAHRLSTIQDADMILVFGD
;
A
#
# COMPACT_ATOMS: atom_id res chain seq x y z
N THR A 1 -28.86 -12.91 43.50
CA THR A 1 -28.42 -12.23 44.74
C THR A 1 -27.83 -10.86 44.41
N MET A 2 -27.89 -9.90 45.36
CA MET A 2 -27.37 -8.55 45.20
C MET A 2 -25.87 -8.54 44.80
N MET A 3 -25.10 -9.47 45.31
CA MET A 3 -23.68 -9.69 45.04
C MET A 3 -23.41 -9.97 43.56
N ASN A 4 -24.23 -10.79 42.90
CA ASN A 4 -24.08 -11.07 41.46
C ASN A 4 -24.34 -9.85 40.59
N ARG A 5 -25.28 -8.96 41.00
CA ARG A 5 -25.55 -7.72 40.31
C ARG A 5 -24.37 -6.72 40.41
N ILE A 6 -23.75 -6.65 41.60
CA ILE A 6 -22.57 -5.80 41.84
C ILE A 6 -21.37 -6.33 41.05
N MET A 7 -21.11 -7.62 41.03
CA MET A 7 -20.05 -8.22 40.21
C MET A 7 -20.26 -7.93 38.71
N PHE A 8 -21.46 -8.19 38.21
CA PHE A 8 -21.77 -7.92 36.77
C PHE A 8 -21.63 -6.44 36.42
N ALA A 9 -22.09 -5.54 37.28
CA ALA A 9 -21.93 -4.11 37.09
C ALA A 9 -20.45 -3.70 37.12
N SER A 10 -19.61 -4.28 37.96
CA SER A 10 -18.17 -4.01 38.03
C SER A 10 -17.43 -4.49 36.78
N GLU A 11 -17.81 -5.65 36.24
CA GLU A 11 -17.24 -6.18 34.98
C GLU A 11 -17.59 -5.27 33.78
N GLN A 12 -18.87 -4.85 33.69
CA GLN A 12 -19.29 -3.89 32.64
C GLN A 12 -18.55 -2.56 32.75
N LEU A 13 -18.36 -2.05 33.97
CA LEU A 13 -17.63 -0.80 34.19
C LEU A 13 -16.14 -0.93 33.79
N MET A 14 -15.50 -2.06 34.12
CA MET A 14 -14.13 -2.33 33.71
C MET A 14 -14.00 -2.46 32.19
N ALA A 15 -14.94 -3.15 31.53
CA ALA A 15 -14.97 -3.27 30.07
C ALA A 15 -15.15 -1.90 29.39
N ALA A 16 -16.08 -1.09 29.91
CA ALA A 16 -16.29 0.28 29.41
C ALA A 16 -15.04 1.15 29.60
N LYS A 17 -14.40 1.12 30.78
CA LYS A 17 -13.15 1.83 31.05
C LYS A 17 -12.02 1.41 30.08
N SER A 18 -11.88 0.12 29.85
CA SER A 18 -10.89 -0.41 28.89
C SER A 18 -11.18 0.05 27.44
N ALA A 19 -12.45 0.07 27.04
CA ALA A 19 -12.84 0.57 25.73
C ALA A 19 -12.55 2.08 25.58
N VAL A 20 -12.89 2.88 26.59
CA VAL A 20 -12.59 4.34 26.63
C VAL A 20 -11.09 4.56 26.55
N SER A 21 -10.29 3.87 27.36
CA SER A 21 -8.82 4.03 27.33
C SER A 21 -8.21 3.70 25.97
N ARG A 22 -8.75 2.71 25.23
CA ARG A 22 -8.30 2.40 23.86
C ARG A 22 -8.67 3.49 22.87
N ILE A 23 -9.86 4.06 23.00
CA ILE A 23 -10.30 5.19 22.18
C ILE A 23 -9.44 6.42 22.47
N GLU A 24 -9.22 6.74 23.76
CA GLU A 24 -8.35 7.86 24.16
C GLU A 24 -6.92 7.70 23.64
N ALA A 25 -6.35 6.48 23.68
CA ALA A 25 -5.03 6.22 23.14
C ALA A 25 -4.94 6.56 21.65
N ILE A 26 -5.96 6.21 20.85
CA ILE A 26 -6.01 6.53 19.42
C ILE A 26 -6.18 8.05 19.21
N LEU A 27 -7.06 8.69 19.98
CA LEU A 27 -7.31 10.14 19.86
C LEU A 27 -6.14 11.01 20.31
N GLN A 28 -5.27 10.48 21.20
CA GLN A 28 -4.06 11.17 21.67
C GLN A 28 -2.86 10.99 20.75
N GLU A 29 -2.93 10.07 19.78
CA GLU A 29 -1.86 9.93 18.79
C GLU A 29 -1.70 11.24 18.00
N LYS A 30 -0.45 11.73 18.01
CA LYS A 30 -0.13 12.98 17.32
C LYS A 30 0.01 12.70 15.82
N PRO A 31 -0.65 13.46 14.95
CA PRO A 31 -0.41 13.35 13.51
C PRO A 31 1.06 13.69 13.20
N LEU A 32 1.55 13.13 12.09
CA LEU A 32 2.87 13.50 11.57
C LEU A 32 2.92 15.00 11.32
N LYS A 33 4.04 15.62 11.69
CA LYS A 33 4.21 17.08 11.53
C LYS A 33 4.25 17.42 10.04
N GLU A 34 3.39 18.32 9.61
CA GLU A 34 3.46 18.89 8.28
C GLU A 34 4.53 20.00 8.25
N SER A 35 5.27 20.08 7.13
CA SER A 35 6.22 21.15 6.91
C SER A 35 5.50 22.45 6.58
N ASN A 36 6.02 23.57 7.09
CA ASN A 36 5.54 24.89 6.71
C ASN A 36 6.00 25.30 5.30
N THR A 37 7.04 24.63 4.76
CA THR A 37 7.56 24.83 3.40
C THR A 37 7.17 23.62 2.57
N GLN A 38 6.17 23.78 1.70
CA GLN A 38 5.75 22.72 0.79
C GLN A 38 6.62 22.80 -0.49
N LYS A 39 7.52 21.82 -0.64
CA LYS A 39 8.35 21.68 -1.82
C LYS A 39 7.73 20.65 -2.77
N GLN A 40 7.95 20.82 -4.06
CA GLN A 40 7.48 19.91 -5.10
C GLN A 40 8.62 19.01 -5.58
N PRO A 41 8.41 17.68 -5.73
CA PRO A 41 9.35 16.78 -6.37
C PRO A 41 9.67 17.24 -7.81
N LYS A 42 10.93 17.06 -8.24
CA LYS A 42 11.36 17.43 -9.60
C LYS A 42 11.09 16.32 -10.62
N ASP A 43 11.13 15.08 -10.17
CA ASP A 43 10.94 13.84 -10.93
C ASP A 43 10.38 12.73 -10.02
N ALA A 44 10.32 11.51 -10.50
CA ALA A 44 9.83 10.36 -9.72
C ALA A 44 10.97 9.51 -9.14
N SER A 45 12.19 10.02 -9.02
CA SER A 45 13.28 9.29 -8.35
C SER A 45 13.02 9.13 -6.86
N VAL A 46 13.53 8.05 -6.26
CA VAL A 46 13.47 7.80 -4.82
C VAL A 46 14.87 7.53 -4.30
N VAL A 47 15.30 8.23 -3.26
CA VAL A 47 16.61 8.07 -2.66
C VAL A 47 16.50 7.85 -1.15
N PHE A 48 17.22 6.87 -0.64
CA PHE A 48 17.43 6.64 0.78
C PHE A 48 18.87 7.04 1.12
N GLU A 49 19.04 7.96 2.06
CA GLU A 49 20.34 8.46 2.51
C GLU A 49 20.53 8.11 3.99
N ASP A 50 21.35 7.08 4.25
CA ASP A 50 21.73 6.64 5.60
C ASP A 50 20.56 6.40 6.57
N VAL A 51 19.48 5.79 6.07
CA VAL A 51 18.22 5.65 6.79
C VAL A 51 18.28 4.59 7.86
N SER A 52 17.99 4.98 9.11
CA SER A 52 17.71 4.07 10.22
C SER A 52 16.29 4.27 10.72
N PHE A 53 15.58 3.16 10.98
CA PHE A 53 14.19 3.20 11.43
C PHE A 53 13.86 2.11 12.43
N THR A 54 13.09 2.49 13.46
CA THR A 54 12.53 1.60 14.49
C THR A 54 11.03 1.86 14.62
N TYR A 55 10.21 0.82 14.53
CA TYR A 55 8.77 0.96 14.77
C TYR A 55 8.47 1.41 16.21
N PRO A 56 7.42 2.22 16.44
CA PRO A 56 7.00 2.59 17.78
C PRO A 56 6.82 1.36 18.68
N GLY A 57 7.44 1.37 19.85
CA GLY A 57 7.39 0.26 20.81
C GLY A 57 8.29 -0.95 20.49
N ALA A 58 8.96 -0.99 19.35
CA ALA A 58 9.93 -2.03 19.03
C ALA A 58 11.30 -1.75 19.69
N LYS A 59 12.04 -2.84 20.02
CA LYS A 59 13.39 -2.75 20.59
C LYS A 59 14.49 -2.85 19.53
N LYS A 60 14.19 -3.47 18.37
CA LYS A 60 15.15 -3.70 17.29
C LYS A 60 14.87 -2.72 16.16
N LYS A 61 15.93 -2.14 15.57
CA LYS A 61 15.83 -1.36 14.34
C LYS A 61 15.32 -2.26 13.21
N ALA A 62 14.36 -1.77 12.43
CA ALA A 62 13.86 -2.44 11.23
C ALA A 62 14.73 -2.10 10.01
N LEU A 63 15.35 -0.92 10.00
CA LEU A 63 16.40 -0.52 9.04
C LEU A 63 17.59 0.06 9.81
N TYR A 64 18.79 -0.21 9.30
CA TYR A 64 20.03 0.27 9.92
C TYR A 64 21.01 0.76 8.85
N HIS A 65 21.22 2.08 8.77
CA HIS A 65 22.10 2.75 7.82
C HIS A 65 21.89 2.32 6.36
N VAL A 66 20.63 2.28 5.92
CA VAL A 66 20.26 1.84 4.57
C VAL A 66 20.34 3.00 3.59
N SER A 67 21.12 2.81 2.50
CA SER A 67 21.25 3.77 1.41
C SER A 67 21.06 3.07 0.06
N PHE A 68 20.17 3.60 -0.78
CA PHE A 68 19.98 3.17 -2.16
C PHE A 68 19.23 4.22 -2.96
N GLU A 69 19.23 4.08 -4.26
CA GLU A 69 18.53 4.95 -5.20
C GLU A 69 17.66 4.12 -6.15
N VAL A 70 16.45 4.61 -6.42
CA VAL A 70 15.57 4.20 -7.51
C VAL A 70 15.53 5.36 -8.51
N PRO A 71 16.30 5.32 -9.59
CA PRO A 71 16.29 6.40 -10.59
C PRO A 71 14.92 6.56 -11.25
N ASP A 72 14.60 7.76 -11.72
CA ASP A 72 13.35 8.05 -12.43
C ASP A 72 13.13 7.10 -13.61
N GLY A 73 11.92 6.53 -13.71
CA GLY A 73 11.51 5.59 -14.75
C GLY A 73 12.19 4.20 -14.67
N LYS A 74 12.88 3.86 -13.55
CA LYS A 74 13.53 2.56 -13.37
C LYS A 74 12.74 1.62 -12.48
N LYS A 75 12.89 0.31 -12.76
CA LYS A 75 12.27 -0.78 -12.00
C LYS A 75 13.30 -1.44 -11.11
N ILE A 76 13.10 -1.38 -9.79
CA ILE A 76 14.00 -1.99 -8.81
C ILE A 76 13.26 -3.05 -8.01
N ALA A 77 13.88 -4.23 -7.88
CA ALA A 77 13.38 -5.31 -7.05
C ALA A 77 14.15 -5.37 -5.71
N LEU A 78 13.42 -5.36 -4.60
CA LEU A 78 13.95 -5.66 -3.28
C LEU A 78 13.78 -7.15 -2.98
N VAL A 79 14.90 -7.83 -2.70
CA VAL A 79 14.92 -9.25 -2.31
C VAL A 79 15.64 -9.43 -0.98
N GLY A 80 15.39 -10.53 -0.29
CA GLY A 80 16.03 -10.83 1.00
C GLY A 80 15.12 -11.64 1.91
N ALA A 81 15.65 -12.06 3.06
CA ALA A 81 14.91 -12.86 4.04
C ALA A 81 13.67 -12.13 4.58
N SER A 82 12.69 -12.90 5.08
CA SER A 82 11.56 -12.29 5.79
C SER A 82 12.05 -11.53 7.02
N GLY A 83 11.54 -10.32 7.23
CA GLY A 83 11.99 -9.46 8.32
C GLY A 83 13.25 -8.63 8.05
N SER A 84 13.85 -8.70 6.84
CA SER A 84 15.04 -7.89 6.49
C SER A 84 14.77 -6.39 6.23
N GLY A 85 13.53 -5.90 6.41
CA GLY A 85 13.21 -4.48 6.30
C GLY A 85 12.66 -4.00 4.96
N LYS A 86 12.45 -4.88 3.96
CA LYS A 86 11.94 -4.51 2.60
C LYS A 86 10.60 -3.75 2.64
N SER A 87 9.59 -4.33 3.29
CA SER A 87 8.27 -3.67 3.42
C SER A 87 8.34 -2.43 4.30
N THR A 88 9.29 -2.37 5.24
CA THR A 88 9.57 -1.16 6.01
C THR A 88 10.10 -0.06 5.11
N ALA A 89 11.13 -0.34 4.28
CA ALA A 89 11.65 0.64 3.33
C ALA A 89 10.54 1.14 2.39
N ALA A 90 9.76 0.22 1.81
CA ALA A 90 8.62 0.57 0.96
C ALA A 90 7.61 1.50 1.66
N SER A 91 7.34 1.29 2.96
CA SER A 91 6.38 2.09 3.76
C SER A 91 6.88 3.49 4.14
N LEU A 92 8.17 3.73 4.08
CA LEU A 92 8.76 5.04 4.38
C LEU A 92 8.65 6.01 3.19
N ILE A 93 8.57 5.52 1.95
CA ILE A 93 8.45 6.37 0.75
C ILE A 93 7.14 7.19 0.77
N PRO A 94 5.94 6.58 1.01
CA PRO A 94 4.70 7.34 1.16
C PRO A 94 4.59 8.05 2.51
N ARG A 95 5.66 8.04 3.31
CA ARG A 95 5.70 8.65 4.64
C ARG A 95 4.60 8.14 5.58
N PHE A 96 4.38 6.81 5.62
CA PHE A 96 3.52 6.23 6.65
C PHE A 96 4.13 6.36 8.05
N TYR A 97 5.46 6.53 8.10
CA TYR A 97 6.25 6.84 9.30
C TYR A 97 7.35 7.83 8.95
N ASP A 98 7.75 8.67 9.90
CA ASP A 98 8.96 9.49 9.78
C ASP A 98 10.19 8.69 10.21
N VAL A 99 11.29 8.82 9.48
CA VAL A 99 12.58 8.21 9.84
C VAL A 99 13.19 8.90 11.07
N GLN A 100 13.94 8.15 11.89
CA GLN A 100 14.63 8.71 13.04
C GLN A 100 16.03 9.23 12.68
N GLU A 101 16.71 8.58 11.72
CA GLU A 101 18.04 8.95 11.24
C GLU A 101 18.05 8.86 9.72
N GLY A 102 18.73 9.78 9.05
CA GLY A 102 18.81 9.84 7.59
C GLY A 102 17.61 10.50 6.94
N ASP A 103 17.55 10.40 5.61
CA ASP A 103 16.55 11.07 4.80
C ASP A 103 15.99 10.14 3.71
N VAL A 104 14.68 10.27 3.43
CA VAL A 104 14.01 9.65 2.28
C VAL A 104 13.59 10.77 1.35
N LEU A 105 14.11 10.76 0.12
CA LEU A 105 13.85 11.79 -0.88
C LEU A 105 12.98 11.24 -2.01
N VAL A 106 12.06 12.07 -2.48
CA VAL A 106 11.28 11.85 -3.72
C VAL A 106 11.52 13.05 -4.64
N GLY A 107 12.02 12.78 -5.84
CA GLY A 107 12.40 13.85 -6.78
C GLY A 107 13.38 14.85 -6.20
N GLY A 108 14.33 14.39 -5.37
CA GLY A 108 15.32 15.22 -4.68
C GLY A 108 14.79 16.06 -3.52
N VAL A 109 13.55 15.82 -3.06
CA VAL A 109 12.92 16.53 -1.95
C VAL A 109 12.63 15.54 -0.82
N ASP A 110 13.01 15.88 0.42
CA ASP A 110 12.67 15.07 1.60
C ASP A 110 11.15 14.93 1.72
N VAL A 111 10.69 13.69 1.90
CA VAL A 111 9.25 13.38 2.02
C VAL A 111 8.57 14.16 3.17
N ARG A 112 9.33 14.59 4.17
CA ARG A 112 8.85 15.42 5.28
C ARG A 112 8.58 16.88 4.87
N GLU A 113 9.13 17.34 3.75
CA GLU A 113 8.96 18.69 3.21
C GLU A 113 7.94 18.76 2.05
N ILE A 114 7.42 17.62 1.59
CA ILE A 114 6.35 17.55 0.58
C ILE A 114 5.00 17.59 1.29
N ALA A 115 4.03 18.31 0.74
CA ALA A 115 2.66 18.26 1.27
C ALA A 115 2.10 16.83 1.19
N LYS A 116 1.39 16.39 2.22
CA LYS A 116 0.91 15.00 2.32
C LYS A 116 0.11 14.57 1.09
N ASN A 117 -0.81 15.41 0.62
CA ASN A 117 -1.63 15.08 -0.55
C ASN A 117 -0.77 15.00 -1.81
N ASP A 118 0.16 15.93 -2.01
CA ASP A 118 1.06 15.95 -3.15
C ASP A 118 1.94 14.70 -3.18
N LEU A 119 2.48 14.28 -2.02
CA LEU A 119 3.25 13.03 -1.90
C LEU A 119 2.38 11.81 -2.20
N MET A 120 1.16 11.77 -1.66
CA MET A 120 0.23 10.67 -1.92
C MET A 120 -0.13 10.58 -3.39
N ASP A 121 -0.31 11.71 -4.09
CA ASP A 121 -0.64 11.73 -5.53
C ASP A 121 0.52 11.21 -6.39
N GLN A 122 1.77 11.35 -5.94
CA GLN A 122 2.96 10.80 -6.62
C GLN A 122 3.09 9.27 -6.51
N ILE A 123 2.39 8.61 -5.60
CA ILE A 123 2.66 7.21 -5.25
C ILE A 123 1.40 6.36 -5.35
N ALA A 124 1.44 5.27 -6.10
CA ALA A 124 0.46 4.20 -6.02
C ALA A 124 1.08 3.00 -5.28
N PHE A 125 0.44 2.58 -4.18
CA PHE A 125 0.90 1.47 -3.36
C PHE A 125 -0.05 0.27 -3.50
N VAL A 126 0.47 -0.87 -3.94
CA VAL A 126 -0.24 -2.15 -4.00
C VAL A 126 0.26 -3.03 -2.85
N PHE A 127 -0.60 -3.23 -1.86
CA PHE A 127 -0.27 -4.00 -0.66
C PHE A 127 -0.36 -5.51 -0.90
N GLN A 128 0.43 -6.29 -0.17
CA GLN A 128 0.38 -7.76 -0.15
C GLN A 128 -1.04 -8.28 0.16
N ASN A 129 -1.67 -7.71 1.19
CA ASN A 129 -3.02 -8.08 1.62
C ASN A 129 -4.02 -7.01 1.16
N THR A 130 -4.56 -7.19 -0.03
CA THR A 130 -5.59 -6.29 -0.55
C THR A 130 -6.90 -6.50 0.20
N ARG A 131 -7.43 -5.42 0.77
CA ARG A 131 -8.78 -5.38 1.36
C ARG A 131 -9.72 -4.58 0.49
N LEU A 132 -10.92 -5.13 0.30
CA LEU A 132 -12.02 -4.42 -0.34
C LEU A 132 -12.94 -3.82 0.73
N PHE A 133 -13.44 -2.63 0.44
CA PHE A 133 -14.49 -2.01 1.23
C PHE A 133 -15.81 -2.72 1.00
N ASN A 134 -16.70 -2.71 1.98
CA ASN A 134 -18.08 -3.18 1.81
C ASN A 134 -18.88 -2.17 0.98
N ASP A 135 -18.64 -2.16 -0.31
CA ASP A 135 -19.21 -1.25 -1.30
C ASP A 135 -19.24 -1.92 -2.68
N THR A 136 -19.76 -1.24 -3.68
CA THR A 136 -19.75 -1.75 -5.06
C THR A 136 -18.31 -1.97 -5.56
N LEU A 137 -18.14 -2.84 -6.56
CA LEU A 137 -16.87 -3.01 -7.23
C LEU A 137 -16.39 -1.69 -7.87
N LEU A 138 -17.33 -0.91 -8.43
CA LEU A 138 -17.09 0.42 -8.96
C LEU A 138 -16.42 1.33 -7.93
N GLU A 139 -17.03 1.49 -6.75
CA GLU A 139 -16.52 2.37 -5.69
C GLU A 139 -15.21 1.84 -5.07
N ASN A 140 -15.06 0.52 -5.03
CA ASN A 140 -13.79 -0.09 -4.64
C ASN A 140 -12.63 0.31 -5.55
N ILE A 141 -12.82 0.35 -6.87
CA ILE A 141 -11.79 0.78 -7.82
C ILE A 141 -11.64 2.30 -7.78
N ARG A 142 -12.76 3.04 -7.74
CA ARG A 142 -12.81 4.51 -7.70
C ARG A 142 -12.16 5.10 -6.44
N ALA A 143 -12.00 4.33 -5.35
CA ALA A 143 -11.42 4.80 -4.09
C ALA A 143 -10.03 5.46 -4.25
N SER A 144 -9.28 5.15 -5.30
CA SER A 144 -7.99 5.77 -5.60
C SER A 144 -8.09 7.15 -6.29
N ARG A 145 -9.20 7.44 -6.95
CA ARG A 145 -9.53 8.70 -7.62
C ARG A 145 -11.06 8.91 -7.59
N PRO A 146 -11.61 9.55 -6.53
CA PRO A 146 -13.05 9.64 -6.27
C PRO A 146 -13.87 10.36 -7.34
N ASP A 147 -13.24 11.23 -8.12
CA ASP A 147 -13.83 12.01 -9.22
C ASP A 147 -13.81 11.28 -10.58
N ALA A 148 -13.24 10.06 -10.64
CA ALA A 148 -13.18 9.29 -11.86
C ALA A 148 -14.58 8.91 -12.37
N THR A 149 -14.80 9.00 -13.68
CA THR A 149 -16.03 8.57 -14.31
C THR A 149 -16.14 7.05 -14.33
N ARG A 150 -17.36 6.52 -14.56
CA ARG A 150 -17.58 5.08 -14.70
C ARG A 150 -16.76 4.48 -15.85
N GLU A 151 -16.64 5.21 -16.95
CA GLU A 151 -15.87 4.81 -18.12
C GLU A 151 -14.37 4.74 -17.84
N GLU A 152 -13.83 5.65 -17.02
CA GLU A 152 -12.43 5.60 -16.58
C GLU A 152 -12.18 4.41 -15.66
N VAL A 153 -13.10 4.14 -14.73
CA VAL A 153 -13.04 2.95 -13.87
C VAL A 153 -13.09 1.67 -14.70
N MET A 154 -13.97 1.60 -15.71
CA MET A 154 -14.05 0.44 -16.60
C MET A 154 -12.74 0.23 -17.36
N ARG A 155 -12.16 1.28 -17.96
CA ARG A 155 -10.86 1.19 -18.65
C ARG A 155 -9.74 0.71 -17.71
N ALA A 156 -9.71 1.20 -16.48
CA ALA A 156 -8.73 0.75 -15.48
C ALA A 156 -8.94 -0.72 -15.10
N ALA A 157 -10.19 -1.16 -14.97
CA ALA A 157 -10.53 -2.55 -14.71
C ALA A 157 -10.15 -3.47 -15.87
N GLU A 158 -10.39 -3.06 -17.11
CA GLU A 158 -9.98 -3.77 -18.33
C GLU A 158 -8.45 -3.91 -18.40
N ALA A 159 -7.72 -2.82 -18.17
CA ALA A 159 -6.26 -2.83 -18.13
C ALA A 159 -5.70 -3.72 -17.02
N ALA A 160 -6.43 -3.86 -15.90
CA ALA A 160 -6.12 -4.77 -14.81
C ALA A 160 -6.63 -6.20 -15.03
N GLN A 161 -7.11 -6.54 -16.24
CA GLN A 161 -7.63 -7.88 -16.58
C GLN A 161 -8.79 -8.33 -15.69
N CYS A 162 -9.74 -7.42 -15.37
CA CYS A 162 -10.86 -7.70 -14.48
C CYS A 162 -12.17 -8.03 -15.21
N GLN A 163 -12.16 -8.22 -16.53
CA GLN A 163 -13.37 -8.43 -17.33
C GLN A 163 -14.14 -9.69 -16.91
N ASP A 164 -13.44 -10.82 -16.73
CA ASP A 164 -14.00 -12.08 -16.25
C ASP A 164 -14.67 -11.95 -14.87
N ILE A 165 -14.10 -11.12 -14.00
CA ILE A 165 -14.67 -10.81 -12.67
C ILE A 165 -15.98 -10.05 -12.84
N ILE A 166 -15.98 -8.99 -13.67
CA ILE A 166 -17.14 -8.12 -13.90
C ILE A 166 -18.28 -8.91 -14.55
N GLU A 167 -18.00 -9.74 -15.57
CA GLU A 167 -18.99 -10.55 -16.27
C GLU A 167 -19.62 -11.63 -15.39
N ARG A 168 -18.86 -12.20 -14.46
CA ARG A 168 -19.35 -13.22 -13.53
C ARG A 168 -20.22 -12.64 -12.41
N LEU A 169 -20.02 -11.37 -12.06
CA LEU A 169 -20.75 -10.72 -10.97
C LEU A 169 -22.19 -10.38 -11.38
N PRO A 170 -23.21 -10.61 -10.52
CA PRO A 170 -24.62 -10.50 -10.87
C PRO A 170 -25.06 -9.12 -11.37
N ASN A 171 -24.39 -8.05 -10.91
CA ASN A 171 -24.64 -6.67 -11.33
C ASN A 171 -23.37 -5.99 -11.87
N GLY A 172 -22.39 -6.79 -12.34
CA GLY A 172 -21.13 -6.27 -12.84
C GLY A 172 -20.44 -5.34 -11.83
N LEU A 173 -20.06 -4.13 -12.28
CA LEU A 173 -19.43 -3.11 -11.42
C LEU A 173 -20.31 -2.66 -10.23
N ASP A 174 -21.62 -2.80 -10.30
CA ASP A 174 -22.55 -2.38 -9.24
C ASP A 174 -22.76 -3.48 -8.18
N THR A 175 -22.06 -4.60 -8.29
CA THR A 175 -22.12 -5.67 -7.28
C THR A 175 -21.38 -5.26 -6.02
N ILE A 176 -22.02 -5.42 -4.87
CA ILE A 176 -21.39 -5.20 -3.55
C ILE A 176 -20.38 -6.33 -3.29
N VAL A 177 -19.14 -5.95 -3.00
CA VAL A 177 -18.03 -6.84 -2.67
C VAL A 177 -17.44 -6.48 -1.30
N GLY A 178 -16.45 -7.22 -0.84
CA GLY A 178 -15.81 -6.98 0.46
C GLY A 178 -16.51 -7.68 1.62
N SER A 179 -16.34 -7.17 2.84
CA SER A 179 -16.85 -7.81 4.05
C SER A 179 -18.37 -7.83 4.07
N GLY A 180 -18.99 -9.02 3.90
CA GLY A 180 -20.44 -9.19 3.83
C GLY A 180 -21.04 -9.08 2.42
N GLY A 181 -20.23 -8.77 1.41
CA GLY A 181 -20.63 -8.79 0.00
C GLY A 181 -20.25 -10.09 -0.72
N THR A 182 -20.26 -10.06 -2.05
CA THR A 182 -19.84 -11.19 -2.88
C THR A 182 -18.36 -11.49 -2.65
N TYR A 183 -18.05 -12.78 -2.45
CA TYR A 183 -16.67 -13.24 -2.25
C TYR A 183 -15.87 -13.17 -3.56
N LEU A 184 -14.65 -12.63 -3.46
CA LEU A 184 -13.64 -12.67 -4.49
C LEU A 184 -12.40 -13.42 -3.98
N SER A 185 -11.77 -14.19 -4.88
CA SER A 185 -10.52 -14.89 -4.56
C SER A 185 -9.35 -13.94 -4.27
N GLY A 186 -8.25 -14.46 -3.73
CA GLY A 186 -7.04 -13.66 -3.49
C GLY A 186 -6.48 -13.02 -4.77
N GLY A 187 -6.43 -13.77 -5.87
CA GLY A 187 -5.97 -13.27 -7.17
C GLY A 187 -6.90 -12.21 -7.77
N GLU A 188 -8.23 -12.36 -7.61
CA GLU A 188 -9.21 -11.36 -8.05
C GLU A 188 -9.08 -10.07 -7.23
N ASN A 189 -8.98 -10.18 -5.91
CA ASN A 189 -8.75 -9.01 -5.04
C ASN A 189 -7.48 -8.25 -5.46
N GLN A 190 -6.45 -8.97 -5.87
CA GLN A 190 -5.20 -8.40 -6.32
C GLN A 190 -5.35 -7.66 -7.65
N ARG A 191 -6.08 -8.22 -8.63
CA ARG A 191 -6.40 -7.52 -9.89
C ARG A 191 -7.20 -6.24 -9.63
N ILE A 192 -8.10 -6.23 -8.65
CA ILE A 192 -8.80 -5.01 -8.22
C ILE A 192 -7.83 -3.98 -7.61
N ALA A 193 -6.84 -4.41 -6.83
CA ALA A 193 -5.81 -3.51 -6.33
C ALA A 193 -4.96 -2.90 -7.45
N LEU A 194 -4.63 -3.69 -8.48
CA LEU A 194 -3.96 -3.20 -9.68
C LEU A 194 -4.84 -2.22 -10.45
N ALA A 195 -6.16 -2.47 -10.58
CA ALA A 195 -7.11 -1.53 -11.19
C ALA A 195 -7.12 -0.17 -10.45
N ARG A 196 -7.09 -0.18 -9.11
CA ARG A 196 -6.93 1.04 -8.31
C ARG A 196 -5.64 1.80 -8.64
N ALA A 197 -4.51 1.07 -8.73
CA ALA A 197 -3.21 1.68 -9.04
C ALA A 197 -3.16 2.24 -10.47
N ILE A 198 -3.76 1.53 -11.44
CA ILE A 198 -3.89 1.98 -12.83
C ILE A 198 -4.76 3.24 -12.92
N LEU A 199 -5.92 3.24 -12.23
CA LEU A 199 -6.82 4.39 -12.21
C LEU A 199 -6.17 5.63 -11.60
N LYS A 200 -5.35 5.44 -10.57
CA LYS A 200 -4.60 6.51 -9.91
C LYS A 200 -3.57 7.15 -10.83
N ASP A 201 -2.94 6.35 -11.68
CA ASP A 201 -1.92 6.74 -12.66
C ASP A 201 -0.74 7.53 -12.06
N ALA A 202 -0.31 7.17 -10.86
CA ALA A 202 0.81 7.81 -10.19
C ALA A 202 2.16 7.48 -10.87
N PRO A 203 3.16 8.39 -10.84
CA PRO A 203 4.48 8.17 -11.47
C PRO A 203 5.36 7.17 -10.71
N ILE A 204 5.13 6.98 -9.40
CA ILE A 204 5.86 6.02 -8.56
C ILE A 204 4.92 4.89 -8.18
N ILE A 205 5.33 3.65 -8.46
CA ILE A 205 4.58 2.44 -8.12
C ILE A 205 5.35 1.65 -7.06
N ILE A 206 4.70 1.34 -5.96
CA ILE A 206 5.25 0.46 -4.93
C ILE A 206 4.40 -0.80 -4.85
N LEU A 207 5.06 -1.96 -4.97
CA LEU A 207 4.42 -3.27 -5.04
C LEU A 207 4.98 -4.16 -3.93
N ASP A 208 4.14 -4.48 -2.94
CA ASP A 208 4.51 -5.37 -1.84
C ASP A 208 3.90 -6.75 -2.09
N GLU A 209 4.75 -7.72 -2.51
CA GLU A 209 4.37 -9.13 -2.79
C GLU A 209 3.13 -9.32 -3.68
N ALA A 210 2.99 -8.51 -4.72
CA ALA A 210 1.79 -8.46 -5.55
C ALA A 210 1.37 -9.78 -6.26
N THR A 211 2.08 -10.89 -6.08
CA THR A 211 1.78 -12.17 -6.76
C THR A 211 1.62 -13.38 -5.82
N ALA A 212 1.56 -13.19 -4.51
CA ALA A 212 1.69 -14.28 -3.52
C ALA A 212 0.54 -15.31 -3.53
N PHE A 213 -0.66 -14.95 -3.98
CA PHE A 213 -1.89 -15.75 -3.80
C PHE A 213 -2.58 -16.17 -5.09
N ALA A 214 -1.93 -16.05 -6.25
CA ALA A 214 -2.54 -16.40 -7.52
C ALA A 214 -2.31 -17.88 -7.88
N ASP A 215 -3.37 -18.57 -8.34
CA ASP A 215 -3.25 -19.79 -9.14
C ASP A 215 -2.65 -19.46 -10.51
N ALA A 216 -2.28 -20.48 -11.29
CA ALA A 216 -1.56 -20.29 -12.57
C ALA A 216 -2.33 -19.42 -13.59
N GLU A 217 -3.66 -19.44 -13.58
CA GLU A 217 -4.50 -18.66 -14.48
C GLU A 217 -4.52 -17.18 -14.06
N ASN A 218 -4.74 -16.91 -12.79
CA ASN A 218 -4.67 -15.55 -12.24
C ASN A 218 -3.25 -14.97 -12.29
N GLU A 219 -2.20 -15.80 -12.19
CA GLU A 219 -0.80 -15.33 -12.27
C GLU A 219 -0.53 -14.68 -13.64
N HIS A 220 -0.98 -15.28 -14.74
CA HIS A 220 -0.83 -14.71 -16.07
C HIS A 220 -1.57 -13.38 -16.23
N GLN A 221 -2.82 -13.30 -15.75
CA GLN A 221 -3.62 -12.07 -15.81
C GLN A 221 -2.99 -10.94 -14.96
N ILE A 222 -2.49 -11.28 -13.77
CA ILE A 222 -1.77 -10.34 -12.91
C ILE A 222 -0.50 -9.84 -13.59
N GLN A 223 0.26 -10.71 -14.28
CA GLN A 223 1.46 -10.33 -15.01
C GLN A 223 1.15 -9.30 -16.12
N LEU A 224 0.11 -9.55 -16.92
CA LEU A 224 -0.31 -8.61 -17.97
C LEU A 224 -0.73 -7.25 -17.40
N ALA A 225 -1.50 -7.25 -16.31
CA ALA A 225 -1.90 -6.03 -15.62
C ALA A 225 -0.69 -5.27 -15.06
N PHE A 226 0.32 -5.99 -14.59
CA PHE A 226 1.56 -5.47 -14.05
C PHE A 226 2.41 -4.75 -15.11
N GLU A 227 2.57 -5.37 -16.27
CA GLU A 227 3.30 -4.79 -17.40
C GLU A 227 2.67 -3.46 -17.83
N GLY A 228 1.33 -3.43 -17.93
CA GLY A 228 0.59 -2.21 -18.24
C GLY A 228 0.75 -1.12 -17.18
N LEU A 229 0.69 -1.48 -15.90
CA LEU A 229 0.83 -0.54 -14.78
C LEU A 229 2.24 0.08 -14.70
N THR A 230 3.29 -0.71 -14.96
CA THR A 230 4.68 -0.32 -14.69
C THR A 230 5.40 0.33 -15.85
N SER A 231 4.78 0.39 -17.04
CA SER A 231 5.40 0.95 -18.24
C SER A 231 5.71 2.44 -18.08
N GLY A 232 6.99 2.82 -18.22
CA GLY A 232 7.46 4.20 -18.15
C GLY A 232 7.41 4.86 -16.76
N LYS A 233 7.24 4.06 -15.70
CA LYS A 233 7.13 4.54 -14.31
C LYS A 233 8.31 4.12 -13.47
N THR A 234 8.53 4.82 -12.37
CA THR A 234 9.47 4.41 -11.32
C THR A 234 8.82 3.33 -10.47
N VAL A 235 9.45 2.17 -10.36
CA VAL A 235 8.85 1.01 -9.69
C VAL A 235 9.78 0.45 -8.62
N LEU A 236 9.27 0.35 -7.40
CA LEU A 236 9.89 -0.41 -6.33
C LEU A 236 9.02 -1.65 -6.04
N MET A 237 9.56 -2.84 -6.29
CA MET A 237 8.85 -4.08 -6.05
C MET A 237 9.53 -4.94 -4.99
N ILE A 238 8.78 -5.44 -4.02
CA ILE A 238 9.24 -6.47 -3.10
C ILE A 238 8.90 -7.81 -3.72
N ALA A 239 9.94 -8.55 -4.09
CA ALA A 239 9.80 -9.79 -4.84
C ALA A 239 10.18 -11.02 -4.01
N HIS A 240 9.29 -12.01 -4.02
CA HIS A 240 9.52 -13.35 -3.48
C HIS A 240 9.57 -14.43 -4.57
N ARG A 241 9.29 -14.07 -5.83
CA ARG A 241 9.32 -14.98 -6.99
C ARG A 241 10.30 -14.49 -8.05
N LEU A 242 10.99 -15.42 -8.69
CA LEU A 242 11.95 -15.12 -9.76
C LEU A 242 11.28 -14.48 -10.98
N SER A 243 10.04 -14.86 -11.30
CA SER A 243 9.27 -14.27 -12.42
C SER A 243 9.07 -12.77 -12.29
N THR A 244 8.91 -12.26 -11.06
CA THR A 244 8.71 -10.83 -10.79
C THR A 244 10.00 -10.02 -10.93
N ILE A 245 11.17 -10.66 -10.86
CA ILE A 245 12.48 -10.00 -10.86
C ILE A 245 13.07 -9.87 -12.28
N GLN A 246 12.59 -10.68 -13.24
CA GLN A 246 13.20 -10.80 -14.59
C GLN A 246 13.24 -9.46 -15.34
N ASP A 247 12.25 -8.59 -15.14
CA ASP A 247 12.13 -7.31 -15.81
C ASP A 247 12.64 -6.11 -14.96
N ALA A 248 13.32 -6.38 -13.86
CA ALA A 248 13.90 -5.33 -13.03
C ALA A 248 15.23 -4.82 -13.61
N ASP A 249 15.40 -3.50 -13.69
CA ASP A 249 16.68 -2.86 -14.09
C ASP A 249 17.78 -3.13 -13.05
N MET A 250 17.40 -3.29 -11.78
CA MET A 250 18.33 -3.54 -10.67
C MET A 250 17.65 -4.39 -9.58
N ILE A 251 18.45 -5.21 -8.92
CA ILE A 251 18.04 -6.01 -7.77
C ILE A 251 18.86 -5.57 -6.56
N LEU A 252 18.16 -5.15 -5.50
CA LEU A 252 18.76 -4.81 -4.21
C LEU A 252 18.52 -5.94 -3.22
N VAL A 253 19.59 -6.45 -2.63
CA VAL A 253 19.55 -7.53 -1.65
C VAL A 253 19.59 -6.94 -0.25
N PHE A 254 18.48 -7.08 0.48
CA PHE A 254 18.39 -6.72 1.88
C PHE A 254 18.90 -7.90 2.73
N GLY A 255 20.00 -7.68 3.47
CA GLY A 255 20.61 -8.63 4.39
C GLY A 255 20.53 -8.14 5.84
N ASP A 256 20.97 -9.01 6.77
CA ASP A 256 21.10 -8.68 8.20
C ASP A 256 22.28 -7.73 8.44
#